data_a7e602de41eacf2647920ea6acd2db9f
#
_entry.id   a7e602de41eacf2647920ea6acd2db9f
#
_cell.length_a   1.000
_cell.length_b   1.000
_cell.length_c   1.000
_cell.angle_alpha   90.00
_cell.angle_beta   90.00
_cell.angle_gamma   90.00
#
_symmetry.space_group_name_H-M   'P 1'
#
loop_
_entity.id
_entity.type
_entity.pdbx_description
1 polymer ?
#
loop_
_entity_poly.entity_id
_entity_poly.type
_entity_poly.pdbx_seq_one_letter_code
_entity_poly.pdbx_strand_id
1 'polypeptide(L)'
;MVMLPRGRIPGGSVELFWNPRAERGEPYPEDLQSLFNQKDSAEARACVSAWPGYEATALRSLPGNAMAAGVGELWHKDESERFGLGSFKALGGAYAVARVLADELGVDEAALMRGEHRGETEPFTMACASDGNHGKSVAWAASRSGCRAVVYLSESVPAVRVEAIRELGTEVVVVAGSYEEAVARCVADAESNDWWLMTDSAWAGHEEMPRYVME
;
A
#
# COMPACT_ATOMS: atom_id res chain seq x y z
N MET A 1 21.74 19.58 -26.60
CA MET A 1 20.80 18.42 -26.70
C MET A 1 21.63 17.15 -26.60
N VAL A 2 21.73 16.56 -25.40
CA VAL A 2 22.52 15.34 -25.19
C VAL A 2 21.60 14.17 -25.54
N MET A 3 21.89 13.47 -26.63
CA MET A 3 21.23 12.18 -26.94
C MET A 3 21.73 11.14 -25.94
N LEU A 4 20.86 10.65 -25.05
CA LEU A 4 21.13 9.50 -24.23
C LEU A 4 21.05 8.22 -25.11
N PRO A 5 21.85 7.18 -24.82
CA PRO A 5 21.89 5.97 -25.63
C PRO A 5 20.54 5.24 -25.56
N ARG A 6 20.07 4.74 -26.71
CA ARG A 6 18.90 3.87 -26.83
C ARG A 6 19.27 2.48 -26.26
N GLY A 7 18.73 2.16 -25.09
CA GLY A 7 18.82 0.79 -24.56
C GLY A 7 17.92 -0.15 -25.37
N ARG A 8 18.45 -1.29 -25.82
CA ARG A 8 17.64 -2.38 -26.39
C ARG A 8 17.43 -3.44 -25.32
N ILE A 9 16.15 -3.63 -24.95
CA ILE A 9 15.74 -4.83 -24.22
C ILE A 9 15.46 -5.92 -25.25
N PRO A 10 15.92 -7.17 -25.06
CA PRO A 10 15.60 -8.26 -25.97
C PRO A 10 14.08 -8.40 -26.11
N GLY A 11 13.55 -8.19 -27.34
CA GLY A 11 12.12 -8.29 -27.65
C GLY A 11 11.30 -7.00 -27.56
N GLY A 12 11.89 -5.84 -27.25
CA GLY A 12 11.19 -4.56 -27.20
C GLY A 12 12.09 -3.36 -27.47
N SER A 13 11.50 -2.23 -27.86
CA SER A 13 12.15 -0.92 -27.88
C SER A 13 11.68 -0.11 -26.69
N VAL A 14 12.60 0.39 -25.88
CA VAL A 14 12.31 1.38 -24.85
C VAL A 14 12.59 2.75 -25.43
N GLU A 15 11.60 3.61 -25.43
CA GLU A 15 11.74 4.99 -25.84
C GLU A 15 11.80 5.88 -24.59
N LEU A 16 12.86 6.66 -24.43
CA LEU A 16 13.02 7.58 -23.33
C LEU A 16 12.41 8.92 -23.69
N PHE A 17 11.32 9.30 -22.99
CA PHE A 17 10.74 10.63 -23.09
C PHE A 17 11.32 11.53 -22.00
N TRP A 18 12.01 12.57 -22.43
CA TRP A 18 12.50 13.59 -21.53
C TRP A 18 11.35 14.54 -21.17
N ASN A 19 11.07 14.68 -19.87
CA ASN A 19 10.11 15.69 -19.42
C ASN A 19 10.77 17.09 -19.39
N PRO A 20 10.42 17.98 -20.35
CA PRO A 20 11.00 19.34 -20.40
C PRO A 20 10.51 20.26 -19.28
N ARG A 21 9.47 19.86 -18.55
CA ARG A 21 8.90 20.57 -17.39
C ARG A 21 9.42 20.05 -16.06
N ALA A 22 10.36 19.09 -16.06
CA ALA A 22 10.95 18.61 -14.81
C ALA A 22 11.79 19.72 -14.18
N GLU A 23 11.37 20.19 -13.04
CA GLU A 23 12.12 21.12 -12.20
C GLU A 23 13.21 20.33 -11.47
N ARG A 24 14.47 20.63 -11.85
CA ARG A 24 15.63 19.92 -11.30
C ARG A 24 16.45 20.83 -10.43
N GLY A 25 16.70 20.39 -9.20
CA GLY A 25 17.49 21.15 -8.25
C GLY A 25 16.71 22.24 -7.51
N GLU A 26 15.42 22.38 -7.80
CA GLU A 26 14.55 23.22 -7.00
C GLU A 26 14.28 22.57 -5.63
N PRO A 27 14.16 23.35 -4.55
CA PRO A 27 13.77 22.83 -3.26
C PRO A 27 12.36 22.25 -3.33
N TYR A 28 12.07 21.31 -2.45
CA TYR A 28 10.72 20.73 -2.35
C TYR A 28 9.71 21.83 -1.98
N PRO A 29 8.63 22.02 -2.76
CA PRO A 29 7.69 23.13 -2.58
C PRO A 29 7.06 23.16 -1.18
N GLU A 30 6.96 24.34 -0.58
CA GLU A 30 6.42 24.49 0.78
C GLU A 30 4.95 24.06 0.90
N ASP A 31 4.14 24.31 -0.12
CA ASP A 31 2.73 23.90 -0.18
C ASP A 31 2.56 22.38 -0.18
N LEU A 32 3.52 21.65 -0.74
CA LEU A 32 3.51 20.18 -0.73
C LEU A 32 4.01 19.59 0.59
N GLN A 33 4.71 20.34 1.44
CA GLN A 33 5.17 19.88 2.74
C GLN A 33 4.02 19.58 3.71
N SER A 34 2.84 20.16 3.50
CA SER A 34 1.63 19.83 4.26
C SER A 34 1.02 18.47 3.88
N LEU A 35 1.37 17.95 2.69
CA LEU A 35 0.91 16.65 2.19
C LEU A 35 1.91 15.54 2.53
N PHE A 36 3.19 15.79 2.20
CA PHE A 36 4.27 14.84 2.44
C PHE A 36 5.52 15.58 2.92
N ASN A 37 6.07 15.13 4.03
CA ASN A 37 7.30 15.70 4.60
C ASN A 37 8.16 14.62 5.27
N GLN A 38 9.39 14.98 5.59
CA GLN A 38 10.34 14.05 6.21
C GLN A 38 9.93 13.62 7.63
N LYS A 39 9.18 14.46 8.35
CA LYS A 39 8.73 14.14 9.70
C LYS A 39 7.71 13.01 9.67
N ASP A 40 6.66 13.15 8.84
CA ASP A 40 5.60 12.14 8.73
C ASP A 40 6.17 10.80 8.24
N SER A 41 7.07 10.82 7.25
CA SER A 41 7.78 9.63 6.77
C SER A 41 8.67 8.99 7.87
N ALA A 42 9.30 9.79 8.74
CA ALA A 42 10.09 9.27 9.84
C ALA A 42 9.20 8.64 10.93
N GLU A 43 8.04 9.23 11.21
CA GLU A 43 7.04 8.70 12.15
C GLU A 43 6.45 7.38 11.63
N ALA A 44 6.02 7.33 10.36
CA ALA A 44 5.54 6.12 9.72
C ALA A 44 6.60 4.99 9.76
N ARG A 45 7.85 5.33 9.43
CA ARG A 45 8.96 4.38 9.51
C ARG A 45 9.21 3.87 10.94
N ALA A 46 9.18 4.75 11.92
CA ALA A 46 9.37 4.36 13.32
C ALA A 46 8.24 3.43 13.79
N CYS A 47 6.99 3.77 13.46
CA CYS A 47 5.82 2.96 13.73
C CYS A 47 5.94 1.55 13.13
N VAL A 48 6.13 1.46 11.81
CA VAL A 48 6.22 0.18 11.10
C VAL A 48 7.41 -0.67 11.58
N SER A 49 8.53 -0.02 11.93
CA SER A 49 9.72 -0.72 12.44
C SER A 49 9.50 -1.33 13.84
N ALA A 50 8.52 -0.85 14.58
CA ALA A 50 8.15 -1.37 15.91
C ALA A 50 7.15 -2.54 15.84
N TRP A 51 6.62 -2.87 14.66
CA TRP A 51 5.62 -3.94 14.54
C TRP A 51 6.24 -5.33 14.71
N PRO A 52 5.51 -6.28 15.31
CA PRO A 52 5.97 -7.65 15.41
C PRO A 52 6.25 -8.28 14.04
N GLY A 53 7.44 -8.84 13.88
CA GLY A 53 7.88 -9.44 12.63
C GLY A 53 8.47 -8.45 11.60
N TYR A 54 8.73 -7.20 12.02
CA TYR A 54 9.48 -6.30 11.15
C TYR A 54 10.93 -6.74 11.01
N GLU A 55 11.36 -6.86 9.76
CA GLU A 55 12.75 -7.07 9.39
C GLU A 55 13.11 -6.18 8.20
N ALA A 56 14.35 -5.72 8.15
CA ALA A 56 14.85 -5.00 6.99
C ALA A 56 15.02 -5.97 5.81
N THR A 57 14.23 -5.77 4.75
CA THR A 57 14.30 -6.61 3.55
C THR A 57 15.59 -6.39 2.77
N ALA A 58 16.03 -7.41 2.03
CA ALA A 58 17.30 -7.39 1.32
C ALA A 58 17.32 -6.34 0.19
N LEU A 59 18.45 -5.65 0.06
CA LEU A 59 18.80 -4.85 -1.12
C LEU A 59 19.88 -5.61 -1.90
N ARG A 60 19.52 -6.11 -3.08
CA ARG A 60 20.37 -7.00 -3.90
C ARG A 60 20.95 -6.24 -5.09
N SER A 61 22.27 -6.27 -5.25
CA SER A 61 22.92 -5.79 -6.47
C SER A 61 22.75 -6.81 -7.59
N LEU A 62 22.41 -6.33 -8.79
CA LEU A 62 22.18 -7.13 -9.99
C LEU A 62 23.14 -6.72 -11.13
N PRO A 63 24.47 -6.97 -10.99
CA PRO A 63 25.46 -6.47 -11.94
C PRO A 63 25.29 -7.05 -13.35
N GLY A 64 24.87 -8.32 -13.47
CA GLY A 64 24.60 -8.93 -14.78
C GLY A 64 23.44 -8.27 -15.52
N ASN A 65 22.37 -7.91 -14.78
CA ASN A 65 21.24 -7.19 -15.35
C ASN A 65 21.61 -5.73 -15.68
N ALA A 66 22.42 -5.07 -14.85
CA ALA A 66 22.93 -3.73 -15.12
C ALA A 66 23.73 -3.69 -16.43
N MET A 67 24.65 -4.65 -16.62
CA MET A 67 25.43 -4.79 -17.83
C MET A 67 24.55 -5.06 -19.06
N ALA A 68 23.56 -5.95 -18.95
CA ALA A 68 22.63 -6.25 -20.05
C ALA A 68 21.75 -5.05 -20.43
N ALA A 69 21.35 -4.22 -19.44
CA ALA A 69 20.56 -3.01 -19.64
C ALA A 69 21.40 -1.79 -20.06
N GLY A 70 22.73 -1.86 -20.01
CA GLY A 70 23.63 -0.75 -20.32
C GLY A 70 23.57 0.39 -19.29
N VAL A 71 23.27 0.09 -18.03
CA VAL A 71 23.26 1.06 -16.91
C VAL A 71 24.44 0.81 -15.97
N GLY A 72 24.83 1.82 -15.18
CA GLY A 72 25.97 1.72 -14.27
C GLY A 72 25.74 0.70 -13.15
N GLU A 73 24.59 0.77 -12.51
CA GLU A 73 24.19 -0.12 -11.42
C GLU A 73 22.70 -0.43 -11.50
N LEU A 74 22.31 -1.62 -11.06
CA LEU A 74 20.92 -2.01 -10.86
C LEU A 74 20.78 -2.69 -9.50
N TRP A 75 19.83 -2.19 -8.71
CA TRP A 75 19.53 -2.71 -7.39
C TRP A 75 18.10 -3.16 -7.30
N HIS A 76 17.85 -4.29 -6.65
CA HIS A 76 16.54 -4.83 -6.36
C HIS A 76 16.27 -4.79 -4.85
N LYS A 77 15.28 -4.02 -4.42
CA LYS A 77 14.74 -4.09 -3.07
C LYS A 77 13.72 -5.23 -3.02
N ASP A 78 14.08 -6.30 -2.32
CA ASP A 78 13.32 -7.54 -2.31
C ASP A 78 12.28 -7.54 -1.18
N GLU A 79 11.05 -7.16 -1.51
CA GLU A 79 9.94 -7.10 -0.57
C GLU A 79 9.09 -8.39 -0.53
N SER A 80 9.58 -9.50 -1.10
CA SER A 80 8.85 -10.78 -1.13
C SER A 80 8.58 -11.38 0.25
N GLU A 81 9.44 -11.07 1.23
CA GLU A 81 9.32 -11.58 2.61
C GLU A 81 8.66 -10.58 3.58
N ARG A 82 8.25 -9.40 3.12
CA ARG A 82 7.68 -8.36 3.98
C ARG A 82 6.46 -8.87 4.75
N PHE A 83 6.62 -9.06 6.05
CA PHE A 83 5.60 -9.60 6.98
C PHE A 83 4.94 -10.91 6.50
N GLY A 84 5.58 -11.67 5.60
CA GLY A 84 5.01 -12.86 4.99
C GLY A 84 3.89 -12.59 3.98
N LEU A 85 3.66 -11.34 3.59
CA LEU A 85 2.57 -10.95 2.69
C LEU A 85 2.95 -10.95 1.21
N GLY A 86 4.23 -11.09 0.88
CA GLY A 86 4.71 -11.21 -0.50
C GLY A 86 4.79 -9.89 -1.26
N SER A 87 4.67 -8.74 -0.59
CA SER A 87 4.75 -7.41 -1.23
C SER A 87 5.00 -6.28 -0.24
N PHE A 88 5.44 -5.12 -0.76
CA PHE A 88 5.64 -3.90 0.03
C PHE A 88 4.32 -3.25 0.52
N LYS A 89 3.17 -3.64 0.01
CA LYS A 89 1.86 -2.98 0.30
C LYS A 89 1.51 -2.95 1.79
N ALA A 90 2.07 -3.86 2.60
CA ALA A 90 1.93 -3.81 4.06
C ALA A 90 2.49 -2.52 4.68
N LEU A 91 3.50 -1.91 4.07
CA LEU A 91 4.10 -0.67 4.59
C LEU A 91 3.12 0.52 4.54
N GLY A 92 2.28 0.60 3.50
CA GLY A 92 1.29 1.66 3.38
C GLY A 92 -0.11 1.22 3.85
N GLY A 93 -0.68 0.15 3.27
CA GLY A 93 -2.06 -0.23 3.57
C GLY A 93 -2.30 -0.62 5.02
N ALA A 94 -1.35 -1.34 5.65
CA ALA A 94 -1.49 -1.67 7.07
C ALA A 94 -1.17 -0.47 7.97
N TYR A 95 -0.26 0.40 7.57
CA TYR A 95 0.00 1.64 8.29
C TYR A 95 -1.25 2.54 8.32
N ALA A 96 -1.93 2.71 7.18
CA ALA A 96 -3.16 3.49 7.12
C ALA A 96 -4.25 2.95 8.06
N VAL A 97 -4.42 1.62 8.15
CA VAL A 97 -5.35 1.01 9.13
C VAL A 97 -4.93 1.32 10.56
N ALA A 98 -3.65 1.14 10.90
CA ALA A 98 -3.15 1.42 12.24
C ALA A 98 -3.31 2.91 12.60
N ARG A 99 -3.03 3.81 11.66
CA ARG A 99 -3.15 5.25 11.83
C ARG A 99 -4.57 5.69 12.11
N VAL A 100 -5.53 5.24 11.28
CA VAL A 100 -6.96 5.55 11.49
C VAL A 100 -7.44 5.10 12.86
N LEU A 101 -7.14 3.86 13.23
CA LEU A 101 -7.56 3.33 14.53
C LEU A 101 -6.88 4.07 15.69
N ALA A 102 -5.61 4.46 15.54
CA ALA A 102 -4.89 5.23 16.55
C ALA A 102 -5.49 6.62 16.75
N ASP A 103 -5.82 7.30 15.66
CA ASP A 103 -6.46 8.62 15.70
C ASP A 103 -7.85 8.55 16.35
N GLU A 104 -8.67 7.52 16.04
CA GLU A 104 -9.99 7.32 16.62
C GLU A 104 -9.96 6.98 18.13
N LEU A 105 -9.01 6.16 18.55
CA LEU A 105 -8.95 5.67 19.92
C LEU A 105 -8.01 6.49 20.82
N GLY A 106 -7.16 7.34 20.23
CA GLY A 106 -6.15 8.10 20.98
C GLY A 106 -5.04 7.20 21.54
N VAL A 107 -4.64 6.15 20.84
CA VAL A 107 -3.66 5.14 21.26
C VAL A 107 -2.46 5.05 20.31
N ASP A 108 -1.43 4.32 20.73
CA ASP A 108 -0.22 4.09 19.92
C ASP A 108 -0.48 3.07 18.79
N GLU A 109 -0.05 3.38 17.57
CA GLU A 109 -0.25 2.52 16.39
C GLU A 109 0.46 1.16 16.55
N ALA A 110 1.63 1.14 17.17
CA ALA A 110 2.36 -0.10 17.38
C ALA A 110 1.68 -1.00 18.42
N ALA A 111 1.02 -0.42 19.42
CA ALA A 111 0.18 -1.16 20.38
C ALA A 111 -1.00 -1.85 19.68
N LEU A 112 -1.65 -1.15 18.74
CA LEU A 112 -2.71 -1.73 17.91
C LEU A 112 -2.21 -2.96 17.13
N MET A 113 -1.04 -2.85 16.49
CA MET A 113 -0.46 -3.92 15.69
C MET A 113 0.08 -5.08 16.54
N ARG A 114 0.29 -4.88 17.86
CA ARG A 114 0.52 -5.95 18.83
C ARG A 114 -0.77 -6.60 19.34
N GLY A 115 -1.94 -6.02 19.01
CA GLY A 115 -3.25 -6.51 19.43
C GLY A 115 -3.64 -6.16 20.85
N GLU A 116 -3.04 -5.11 21.43
CA GLU A 116 -3.30 -4.68 22.81
C GLU A 116 -4.68 -4.04 23.00
N HIS A 117 -5.32 -3.56 21.92
CA HIS A 117 -6.60 -2.86 21.92
C HIS A 117 -7.74 -3.62 21.20
N ARG A 118 -7.66 -4.95 21.10
CA ARG A 118 -8.63 -5.76 20.31
C ARG A 118 -10.08 -5.55 20.71
N GLY A 119 -10.38 -5.35 21.99
CA GLY A 119 -11.74 -5.12 22.46
C GLY A 119 -12.29 -3.74 22.07
N GLU A 120 -11.41 -2.76 21.90
CA GLU A 120 -11.76 -1.40 21.51
C GLU A 120 -11.89 -1.26 19.99
N THR A 121 -11.13 -2.07 19.24
CA THR A 121 -11.13 -2.04 17.77
C THR A 121 -12.23 -2.90 17.13
N GLU A 122 -12.82 -3.85 17.84
CA GLU A 122 -13.87 -4.76 17.35
C GLU A 122 -15.04 -4.05 16.62
N PRO A 123 -15.52 -2.86 17.08
CA PRO A 123 -16.62 -2.17 16.40
C PRO A 123 -16.26 -1.62 15.01
N PHE A 124 -14.98 -1.44 14.72
CA PHE A 124 -14.54 -0.83 13.47
C PHE A 124 -14.50 -1.85 12.33
N THR A 125 -14.86 -1.38 11.14
CA THR A 125 -14.78 -2.17 9.91
C THR A 125 -14.00 -1.41 8.84
N MET A 126 -12.98 -2.05 8.30
CA MET A 126 -12.14 -1.54 7.21
C MET A 126 -12.59 -2.15 5.89
N ALA A 127 -13.11 -1.35 4.96
CA ALA A 127 -13.52 -1.81 3.64
C ALA A 127 -12.49 -1.39 2.58
N CYS A 128 -12.13 -2.25 1.64
CA CYS A 128 -11.33 -1.87 0.49
C CYS A 128 -11.68 -2.70 -0.74
N ALA A 129 -11.53 -2.09 -1.93
CA ALA A 129 -11.51 -2.83 -3.19
C ALA A 129 -10.06 -3.01 -3.65
N SER A 130 -9.73 -4.21 -4.16
CA SER A 130 -8.34 -4.55 -4.48
C SER A 130 -8.26 -5.69 -5.50
N ASP A 131 -7.17 -5.74 -6.27
CA ASP A 131 -6.81 -6.91 -7.08
C ASP A 131 -5.86 -7.89 -6.36
N GLY A 132 -5.60 -7.66 -5.05
CA GLY A 132 -4.82 -8.59 -4.24
C GLY A 132 -3.99 -7.96 -3.11
N ASN A 133 -2.83 -7.37 -3.42
CA ASN A 133 -1.84 -7.02 -2.38
C ASN A 133 -2.28 -5.91 -1.41
N HIS A 134 -3.06 -4.93 -1.86
CA HIS A 134 -3.61 -3.91 -0.99
C HIS A 134 -4.66 -4.53 -0.04
N GLY A 135 -5.60 -5.30 -0.57
CA GLY A 135 -6.58 -6.03 0.24
C GLY A 135 -5.94 -6.97 1.27
N LYS A 136 -4.86 -7.68 0.87
CA LYS A 136 -4.06 -8.50 1.79
C LYS A 136 -3.48 -7.67 2.94
N SER A 137 -2.97 -6.46 2.66
CA SER A 137 -2.36 -5.61 3.69
C SER A 137 -3.39 -5.07 4.67
N VAL A 138 -4.56 -4.64 4.18
CA VAL A 138 -5.70 -4.20 5.01
C VAL A 138 -6.22 -5.35 5.87
N ALA A 139 -6.46 -6.52 5.27
CA ALA A 139 -6.89 -7.73 5.97
C ALA A 139 -5.92 -8.15 7.09
N TRP A 140 -4.61 -8.12 6.79
CA TRP A 140 -3.57 -8.44 7.76
C TRP A 140 -3.56 -7.46 8.95
N ALA A 141 -3.65 -6.15 8.67
CA ALA A 141 -3.69 -5.15 9.73
C ALA A 141 -4.94 -5.29 10.60
N ALA A 142 -6.11 -5.50 9.99
CA ALA A 142 -7.35 -5.73 10.71
C ALA A 142 -7.26 -6.99 11.61
N SER A 143 -6.72 -8.08 11.09
CA SER A 143 -6.47 -9.29 11.88
C SER A 143 -5.52 -9.05 13.05
N ARG A 144 -4.51 -8.20 12.89
CA ARG A 144 -3.55 -7.86 13.96
C ARG A 144 -4.19 -6.97 15.03
N SER A 145 -4.85 -5.92 14.62
CA SER A 145 -5.49 -4.94 15.52
C SER A 145 -6.78 -5.47 16.16
N GLY A 146 -7.45 -6.44 15.53
CA GLY A 146 -8.70 -7.04 16.04
C GLY A 146 -9.97 -6.39 15.50
N CYS A 147 -9.90 -5.47 14.54
CA CYS A 147 -11.06 -4.92 13.84
C CYS A 147 -11.51 -5.86 12.70
N ARG A 148 -12.69 -5.58 12.13
CA ARG A 148 -13.18 -6.27 10.95
C ARG A 148 -12.55 -5.73 9.67
N ALA A 149 -12.44 -6.57 8.64
CA ALA A 149 -12.17 -6.13 7.29
C ALA A 149 -13.11 -6.79 6.28
N VAL A 150 -13.50 -6.03 5.24
CA VAL A 150 -14.28 -6.52 4.09
C VAL A 150 -13.53 -6.13 2.82
N VAL A 151 -13.09 -7.12 2.06
CA VAL A 151 -12.31 -6.91 0.85
C VAL A 151 -13.15 -7.26 -0.38
N TYR A 152 -13.33 -6.29 -1.26
CA TYR A 152 -14.06 -6.41 -2.51
C TYR A 152 -13.10 -6.72 -3.64
N LEU A 153 -13.35 -7.81 -4.35
CA LEU A 153 -12.55 -8.27 -5.49
C LEU A 153 -13.44 -8.43 -6.71
N SER A 154 -12.93 -8.09 -7.89
CA SER A 154 -13.62 -8.44 -9.12
C SER A 154 -13.59 -9.95 -9.37
N GLU A 155 -14.55 -10.50 -10.10
CA GLU A 155 -14.60 -11.93 -10.46
C GLU A 155 -13.40 -12.39 -11.31
N SER A 156 -12.67 -11.44 -11.91
CA SER A 156 -11.46 -11.73 -12.67
C SER A 156 -10.25 -12.10 -11.81
N VAL A 157 -10.32 -11.85 -10.49
CA VAL A 157 -9.22 -12.16 -9.56
C VAL A 157 -9.11 -13.68 -9.37
N PRO A 158 -7.92 -14.26 -9.58
CA PRO A 158 -7.72 -15.71 -9.44
C PRO A 158 -8.11 -16.21 -8.04
N ALA A 159 -8.79 -17.36 -7.97
CA ALA A 159 -9.28 -17.96 -6.74
C ALA A 159 -8.18 -18.12 -5.66
N VAL A 160 -6.95 -18.41 -6.05
CA VAL A 160 -5.81 -18.50 -5.12
C VAL A 160 -5.54 -17.19 -4.38
N ARG A 161 -5.77 -16.03 -5.01
CA ARG A 161 -5.63 -14.74 -4.35
C ARG A 161 -6.80 -14.42 -3.44
N VAL A 162 -8.00 -14.80 -3.86
CA VAL A 162 -9.23 -14.71 -3.03
C VAL A 162 -9.02 -15.47 -1.73
N GLU A 163 -8.57 -16.71 -1.83
CA GLU A 163 -8.37 -17.60 -0.67
C GLU A 163 -7.24 -17.07 0.26
N ALA A 164 -6.15 -16.60 -0.31
CA ALA A 164 -5.05 -16.02 0.48
C ALA A 164 -5.46 -14.77 1.32
N ILE A 165 -6.54 -14.07 0.92
CA ILE A 165 -7.11 -12.98 1.71
C ILE A 165 -8.06 -13.54 2.77
N ARG A 166 -8.87 -14.54 2.44
CA ARG A 166 -9.77 -15.21 3.41
C ARG A 166 -9.01 -15.87 4.56
N GLU A 167 -7.85 -16.45 4.28
CA GLU A 167 -6.98 -17.07 5.30
C GLU A 167 -6.51 -16.08 6.37
N LEU A 168 -6.56 -14.76 6.09
CA LEU A 168 -6.29 -13.71 7.08
C LEU A 168 -7.49 -13.44 8.02
N GLY A 169 -8.58 -14.19 7.90
CA GLY A 169 -9.78 -14.02 8.72
C GLY A 169 -10.72 -12.91 8.24
N THR A 170 -10.61 -12.51 6.98
CA THR A 170 -11.33 -11.38 6.38
C THR A 170 -12.51 -11.84 5.55
N GLU A 171 -13.60 -11.09 5.61
CA GLU A 171 -14.72 -11.25 4.69
C GLU A 171 -14.30 -10.81 3.29
N VAL A 172 -14.57 -11.65 2.28
CA VAL A 172 -14.28 -11.35 0.88
C VAL A 172 -15.55 -11.39 0.05
N VAL A 173 -15.87 -10.25 -0.56
CA VAL A 173 -16.99 -10.08 -1.49
C VAL A 173 -16.44 -10.13 -2.92
N VAL A 174 -16.81 -11.16 -3.67
CA VAL A 174 -16.49 -11.25 -5.10
C VAL A 174 -17.62 -10.60 -5.88
N VAL A 175 -17.29 -9.51 -6.58
CA VAL A 175 -18.24 -8.72 -7.39
C VAL A 175 -18.17 -9.18 -8.85
N ALA A 176 -19.33 -9.48 -9.42
CA ALA A 176 -19.41 -9.77 -10.85
C ALA A 176 -19.06 -8.50 -11.66
N GLY A 177 -18.13 -8.65 -12.62
CA GLY A 177 -17.69 -7.55 -13.48
C GLY A 177 -16.26 -7.06 -13.21
N SER A 178 -16.04 -5.77 -13.48
CA SER A 178 -14.71 -5.15 -13.48
C SER A 178 -14.22 -4.74 -12.08
N TYR A 179 -12.97 -4.27 -12.03
CA TYR A 179 -12.41 -3.66 -10.81
C TYR A 179 -13.19 -2.41 -10.40
N GLU A 180 -13.61 -1.58 -11.36
CA GLU A 180 -14.38 -0.37 -11.10
C GLU A 180 -15.75 -0.67 -10.48
N GLU A 181 -16.38 -1.78 -10.86
CA GLU A 181 -17.63 -2.25 -10.26
C GLU A 181 -17.42 -2.74 -8.83
N ALA A 182 -16.30 -3.40 -8.56
CA ALA A 182 -15.91 -3.77 -7.21
C ALA A 182 -15.63 -2.54 -6.31
N VAL A 183 -14.97 -1.51 -6.87
CA VAL A 183 -14.76 -0.23 -6.19
C VAL A 183 -16.09 0.46 -5.88
N ALA A 184 -16.98 0.58 -6.87
CA ALA A 184 -18.28 1.23 -6.69
C ALA A 184 -19.12 0.52 -5.62
N ARG A 185 -19.11 -0.81 -5.61
CA ARG A 185 -19.81 -1.60 -4.60
C ARG A 185 -19.19 -1.41 -3.19
N CYS A 186 -17.87 -1.42 -3.09
CA CYS A 186 -17.16 -1.18 -1.84
C CYS A 186 -17.50 0.19 -1.24
N VAL A 187 -17.48 1.24 -2.05
CA VAL A 187 -17.84 2.61 -1.64
C VAL A 187 -19.28 2.66 -1.13
N ALA A 188 -20.24 2.12 -1.89
CA ALA A 188 -21.65 2.13 -1.52
C ALA A 188 -21.92 1.38 -0.21
N ASP A 189 -21.30 0.22 -0.02
CA ASP A 189 -21.47 -0.58 1.20
C ASP A 189 -20.76 0.11 2.39
N ALA A 190 -19.59 0.73 2.20
CA ALA A 190 -18.89 1.48 3.23
C ALA A 190 -19.69 2.69 3.71
N GLU A 191 -20.24 3.49 2.79
CA GLU A 191 -21.11 4.62 3.10
C GLU A 191 -22.40 4.20 3.83
N SER A 192 -23.02 3.09 3.41
CA SER A 192 -24.27 2.61 3.98
C SER A 192 -24.14 2.06 5.40
N ASN A 193 -22.94 1.60 5.77
CA ASN A 193 -22.66 0.93 7.04
C ASN A 193 -21.72 1.70 7.96
N ASP A 194 -21.31 2.92 7.56
CA ASP A 194 -20.36 3.75 8.31
C ASP A 194 -19.01 3.02 8.53
N TRP A 195 -18.48 2.41 7.46
CA TRP A 195 -17.18 1.73 7.48
C TRP A 195 -16.07 2.64 6.96
N TRP A 196 -14.86 2.40 7.44
CA TRP A 196 -13.67 3.08 6.93
C TRP A 196 -13.27 2.55 5.56
N LEU A 197 -13.28 3.44 4.56
CA LEU A 197 -12.90 3.09 3.18
C LEU A 197 -11.38 3.24 3.01
N MET A 198 -10.69 2.12 2.98
CA MET A 198 -9.23 2.04 2.87
C MET A 198 -8.82 1.92 1.40
N THR A 199 -8.39 3.03 0.80
CA THR A 199 -7.96 3.06 -0.61
C THR A 199 -6.51 3.50 -0.75
N ASP A 200 -5.85 3.06 -1.82
CA ASP A 200 -4.52 3.50 -2.25
C ASP A 200 -4.57 4.46 -3.46
N SER A 201 -5.77 4.94 -3.79
CA SER A 201 -6.03 5.91 -4.86
C SER A 201 -6.88 7.05 -4.33
N ALA A 202 -6.53 8.30 -4.68
CA ALA A 202 -7.21 9.50 -4.25
C ALA A 202 -8.21 10.00 -5.29
N TRP A 203 -9.31 10.59 -4.82
CA TRP A 203 -10.23 11.41 -5.61
C TRP A 203 -10.75 12.56 -4.75
N ALA A 204 -11.42 13.54 -5.37
CA ALA A 204 -11.91 14.72 -4.68
C ALA A 204 -12.80 14.35 -3.47
N GLY A 205 -12.40 14.79 -2.28
CA GLY A 205 -13.07 14.49 -0.99
C GLY A 205 -12.64 13.16 -0.35
N HIS A 206 -11.69 12.44 -0.94
CA HIS A 206 -11.14 11.20 -0.39
C HIS A 206 -9.62 11.13 -0.60
N GLU A 207 -8.90 11.99 0.09
CA GLU A 207 -7.44 12.13 -0.03
C GLU A 207 -6.68 11.63 1.21
N GLU A 208 -7.34 11.57 2.36
CA GLU A 208 -6.68 11.27 3.64
C GLU A 208 -6.14 9.84 3.71
N MET A 209 -6.96 8.85 3.38
CA MET A 209 -6.53 7.44 3.40
C MET A 209 -5.39 7.15 2.42
N PRO A 210 -5.46 7.58 1.15
CA PRO A 210 -4.33 7.48 0.24
C PRO A 210 -3.07 8.20 0.73
N ARG A 211 -3.19 9.31 1.45
CA ARG A 211 -2.04 10.00 2.05
C ARG A 211 -1.34 9.10 3.07
N TYR A 212 -2.07 8.51 4.03
CA TYR A 212 -1.49 7.56 4.99
C TYR A 212 -0.84 6.35 4.31
N VAL A 213 -1.41 5.87 3.19
CA VAL A 213 -0.80 4.77 2.42
C VAL A 213 0.54 5.19 1.80
N MET A 214 0.77 6.48 1.55
CA MET A 214 1.96 7.00 0.87
C MET A 214 3.02 7.60 1.80
N GLU A 215 2.72 7.88 3.05
CA GLU A 215 3.68 8.28 4.08
C GLU A 215 4.76 7.23 4.33
#